data_d0ff716fc9a9da37a1b8885945c0ce84
#
_entry.id   d0ff716fc9a9da37a1b8885945c0ce84
#
_cell.length_a   1.000
_cell.length_b   1.000
_cell.length_c   1.000
_cell.angle_alpha   90.00
_cell.angle_beta   90.00
_cell.angle_gamma   90.00
#
_symmetry.space_group_name_H-M   'P 1'
#
loop_
_entity.id
_entity.type
_entity.pdbx_description
1 polymer ?
#
loop_
_entity_poly.entity_id
_entity_poly.type
_entity_poly.pdbx_seq_one_letter_code
_entity_poly.pdbx_strand_id
1 'polypeptide(L)'
;MAETNVVLDAIRSRRSCRAYEGEMVPKELIETVAEAGTWAATGMGRQSPVIVAVTDKAVRDELSEMNAKIMGTTSDPFYGAPVILIVLALKKRPTHIYDGSLVLGNMMLAAESLGLGSCWIHRAKEEFETEEGKKILEKAGVNGDEYEGIGHLALGYPSYEEKPKAAPRKPGYVKWVE
;
A
#
# COMPACT_ATOMS: atom_id res chain seq x y z
N MET A 1 21.13 9.15 -24.14
CA MET A 1 20.31 8.26 -23.28
C MET A 1 20.12 8.99 -21.97
N ALA A 2 18.91 8.98 -21.41
CA ALA A 2 18.70 9.59 -20.08
C ALA A 2 19.52 8.81 -19.06
N GLU A 3 20.20 9.51 -18.17
CA GLU A 3 20.89 8.92 -17.03
C GLU A 3 19.92 8.03 -16.22
N THR A 4 20.40 6.87 -15.77
CA THR A 4 19.62 5.98 -14.92
C THR A 4 20.42 5.64 -13.66
N ASN A 5 19.72 5.29 -12.60
CA ASN A 5 20.26 4.83 -11.33
C ASN A 5 19.25 3.89 -10.66
N VAL A 6 19.64 3.25 -9.59
CA VAL A 6 18.82 2.25 -8.88
C VAL A 6 17.41 2.76 -8.52
N VAL A 7 17.27 4.04 -8.19
CA VAL A 7 15.97 4.64 -7.84
C VAL A 7 15.08 4.79 -9.08
N LEU A 8 15.63 5.34 -10.16
CA LEU A 8 14.91 5.50 -11.44
C LEU A 8 14.54 4.15 -12.03
N ASP A 9 15.40 3.16 -11.86
CA ASP A 9 15.13 1.79 -12.32
C ASP A 9 14.00 1.15 -11.52
N ALA A 10 13.98 1.28 -10.20
CA ALA A 10 12.87 0.81 -9.35
C ALA A 10 11.54 1.48 -9.74
N ILE A 11 11.54 2.81 -9.98
CA ILE A 11 10.35 3.55 -10.42
C ILE A 11 9.84 3.01 -11.77
N ARG A 12 10.73 2.70 -12.71
CA ARG A 12 10.38 2.23 -14.06
C ARG A 12 9.98 0.77 -14.08
N SER A 13 10.60 -0.07 -13.24
CA SER A 13 10.39 -1.53 -13.22
C SER A 13 9.20 -1.96 -12.36
N ARG A 14 8.87 -1.17 -11.31
CA ARG A 14 7.78 -1.51 -10.41
C ARG A 14 6.44 -1.72 -11.14
N ARG A 15 5.77 -2.83 -10.83
CA ARG A 15 4.41 -3.16 -11.32
C ARG A 15 3.50 -3.51 -10.15
N SER A 16 2.19 -3.31 -10.33
CA SER A 16 1.19 -3.83 -9.40
C SER A 16 1.14 -5.36 -9.54
N CYS A 17 1.54 -6.05 -8.48
CA CYS A 17 1.47 -7.50 -8.38
C CYS A 17 0.04 -7.92 -8.02
N ARG A 18 -0.51 -8.89 -8.75
CA ARG A 18 -1.86 -9.42 -8.54
C ARG A 18 -1.90 -10.95 -8.51
N ALA A 19 -0.76 -11.56 -8.21
CA ALA A 19 -0.62 -12.99 -7.98
C ALA A 19 0.57 -13.19 -7.05
N TYR A 20 0.36 -13.86 -5.92
CA TYR A 20 1.36 -14.03 -4.88
C TYR A 20 1.55 -15.50 -4.56
N GLU A 21 2.76 -15.87 -4.16
CA GLU A 21 3.04 -17.14 -3.53
C GLU A 21 2.48 -17.13 -2.09
N GLY A 22 2.11 -18.32 -1.60
CA GLY A 22 1.55 -18.44 -0.24
C GLY A 22 2.59 -18.32 0.88
N GLU A 23 3.86 -18.10 0.54
CA GLU A 23 4.95 -17.96 1.50
C GLU A 23 4.85 -16.65 2.26
N MET A 24 5.01 -16.72 3.59
CA MET A 24 5.01 -15.53 4.44
C MET A 24 6.30 -14.72 4.24
N VAL A 25 6.16 -13.41 4.11
CA VAL A 25 7.30 -12.49 4.04
C VAL A 25 7.96 -12.40 5.43
N PRO A 26 9.30 -12.53 5.54
CA PRO A 26 10.01 -12.35 6.80
C PRO A 26 9.72 -10.98 7.44
N LYS A 27 9.61 -10.98 8.77
CA LYS A 27 9.26 -9.77 9.53
C LYS A 27 10.20 -8.60 9.24
N GLU A 28 11.48 -8.86 9.11
CA GLU A 28 12.53 -7.87 8.83
C GLU A 28 12.32 -7.16 7.49
N LEU A 29 11.84 -7.89 6.48
CA LEU A 29 11.52 -7.30 5.17
C LEU A 29 10.23 -6.48 5.24
N ILE A 30 9.22 -6.93 6.01
CA ILE A 30 7.99 -6.16 6.24
C ILE A 30 8.32 -4.85 6.94
N GLU A 31 9.14 -4.90 7.99
CA GLU A 31 9.61 -3.73 8.74
C GLU A 31 10.38 -2.75 7.85
N THR A 32 11.27 -3.26 6.99
CA THR A 32 12.02 -2.44 6.02
C THR A 32 11.09 -1.72 5.04
N VAL A 33 10.08 -2.41 4.52
CA VAL A 33 9.08 -1.79 3.62
C VAL A 33 8.27 -0.74 4.36
N ALA A 34 7.81 -1.04 5.59
CA ALA A 34 7.06 -0.09 6.40
C ALA A 34 7.90 1.13 6.78
N GLU A 35 9.15 0.94 7.20
CA GLU A 35 10.09 2.01 7.52
C GLU A 35 10.27 2.96 6.32
N ALA A 36 10.47 2.44 5.11
CA ALA A 36 10.59 3.26 3.90
C ALA A 36 9.37 4.18 3.70
N GLY A 37 8.17 3.72 4.09
CA GLY A 37 6.96 4.53 4.12
C GLY A 37 7.07 5.72 5.06
N THR A 38 7.70 5.57 6.22
CA THR A 38 7.83 6.64 7.23
C THR A 38 8.70 7.82 6.76
N TRP A 39 9.54 7.60 5.76
CA TRP A 39 10.37 8.65 5.13
C TRP A 39 9.65 9.46 4.05
N ALA A 40 8.37 9.19 3.82
CA ALA A 40 7.59 9.99 2.88
C ALA A 40 7.44 11.44 3.36
N ALA A 41 7.44 12.36 2.41
CA ALA A 41 7.17 13.77 2.73
C ALA A 41 5.73 13.91 3.25
N THR A 42 5.55 14.76 4.27
CA THR A 42 4.23 15.07 4.84
C THR A 42 4.04 16.56 4.97
N GLY A 43 2.81 17.03 4.93
CA GLY A 43 2.48 18.44 5.06
C GLY A 43 3.11 19.05 6.31
N MET A 44 4.01 20.03 6.15
CA MET A 44 4.77 20.69 7.21
C MET A 44 5.62 19.72 8.08
N GLY A 45 6.00 18.55 7.58
CA GLY A 45 6.77 17.54 8.32
C GLY A 45 6.00 16.95 9.52
N ARG A 46 4.68 16.93 9.48
CA ARG A 46 3.84 16.54 10.62
C ARG A 46 3.75 15.04 10.87
N GLN A 47 4.20 14.20 9.96
CA GLN A 47 4.25 12.74 10.07
C GLN A 47 2.92 12.15 10.58
N SER A 48 1.81 12.63 9.99
CA SER A 48 0.47 12.27 10.42
C SER A 48 0.01 10.86 10.03
N PRO A 49 0.55 10.23 8.98
CA PRO A 49 0.19 8.85 8.65
C PRO A 49 0.69 7.84 9.70
N VAL A 50 -0.06 6.74 9.83
CA VAL A 50 0.34 5.53 10.56
C VAL A 50 0.23 4.32 9.64
N ILE A 51 1.05 3.30 9.89
CA ILE A 51 1.07 2.06 9.16
C ILE A 51 0.72 0.93 10.12
N VAL A 52 -0.30 0.14 9.80
CA VAL A 52 -0.66 -1.07 10.55
C VAL A 52 -0.29 -2.28 9.71
N ALA A 53 0.62 -3.12 10.20
CA ALA A 53 1.04 -4.35 9.53
C ALA A 53 0.15 -5.52 9.99
N VAL A 54 -0.54 -6.15 9.05
CA VAL A 54 -1.37 -7.33 9.27
C VAL A 54 -0.67 -8.53 8.69
N THR A 55 -0.25 -9.44 9.57
CA THR A 55 0.38 -10.74 9.26
C THR A 55 -0.46 -11.90 9.78
N ASP A 56 -1.45 -11.64 10.61
CA ASP A 56 -2.41 -12.63 11.07
C ASP A 56 -3.38 -12.97 9.94
N LYS A 57 -3.43 -14.26 9.58
CA LYS A 57 -4.25 -14.72 8.45
C LYS A 57 -5.74 -14.47 8.66
N ALA A 58 -6.26 -14.63 9.89
CA ALA A 58 -7.68 -14.45 10.15
C ALA A 58 -8.08 -12.97 9.98
N VAL A 59 -7.27 -12.05 10.48
CA VAL A 59 -7.47 -10.60 10.29
C VAL A 59 -7.33 -10.19 8.83
N ARG A 60 -6.36 -10.77 8.11
CA ARG A 60 -6.18 -10.55 6.67
C ARG A 60 -7.41 -10.99 5.88
N ASP A 61 -7.96 -12.14 6.20
CA ASP A 61 -9.14 -12.68 5.52
C ASP A 61 -10.41 -11.85 5.86
N GLU A 62 -10.56 -11.41 7.11
CA GLU A 62 -11.61 -10.46 7.52
C GLU A 62 -11.57 -9.16 6.70
N LEU A 63 -10.40 -8.56 6.56
CA LEU A 63 -10.20 -7.38 5.71
C LEU A 63 -10.54 -7.65 4.24
N SER A 64 -10.16 -8.83 3.72
CA SER A 64 -10.49 -9.22 2.35
C SER A 64 -11.99 -9.31 2.12
N GLU A 65 -12.73 -9.93 3.05
CA GLU A 65 -14.19 -10.04 2.98
C GLU A 65 -14.87 -8.66 3.04
N MET A 66 -14.42 -7.78 3.93
CA MET A 66 -14.92 -6.41 4.04
C MET A 66 -14.70 -5.64 2.73
N ASN A 67 -13.48 -5.68 2.19
CA ASN A 67 -13.11 -5.00 0.96
C ASN A 67 -13.90 -5.55 -0.25
N ALA A 68 -14.05 -6.88 -0.34
CA ALA A 68 -14.84 -7.54 -1.38
C ALA A 68 -16.31 -7.15 -1.31
N LYS A 69 -16.89 -7.07 -0.11
CA LYS A 69 -18.28 -6.64 0.12
C LYS A 69 -18.51 -5.20 -0.36
N ILE A 70 -17.60 -4.28 -0.04
CA ILE A 70 -17.66 -2.88 -0.49
C ILE A 70 -17.52 -2.81 -2.02
N MET A 71 -16.66 -3.65 -2.59
CA MET A 71 -16.45 -3.74 -4.05
C MET A 71 -17.63 -4.38 -4.78
N GLY A 72 -18.51 -5.11 -4.09
CA GLY A 72 -19.61 -5.87 -4.71
C GLY A 72 -19.12 -7.14 -5.42
N THR A 73 -18.10 -7.82 -4.90
CA THR A 73 -17.50 -9.04 -5.46
C THR A 73 -17.35 -10.12 -4.38
N THR A 74 -17.12 -11.35 -4.81
CA THR A 74 -16.75 -12.47 -3.95
C THR A 74 -15.29 -12.90 -4.11
N SER A 75 -14.54 -12.26 -5.03
CA SER A 75 -13.12 -12.51 -5.20
C SER A 75 -12.30 -11.81 -4.12
N ASP A 76 -11.11 -12.35 -3.81
CA ASP A 76 -10.16 -11.72 -2.89
C ASP A 76 -9.51 -10.46 -3.53
N PRO A 77 -9.81 -9.25 -3.03
CA PRO A 77 -9.23 -8.02 -3.58
C PRO A 77 -7.74 -7.87 -3.28
N PHE A 78 -7.18 -8.67 -2.37
CA PHE A 78 -5.75 -8.70 -2.04
C PHE A 78 -4.96 -9.74 -2.85
N TYR A 79 -5.63 -10.45 -3.77
CA TYR A 79 -4.99 -11.38 -4.72
C TYR A 79 -4.16 -12.51 -4.07
N GLY A 80 -4.52 -12.95 -2.87
CA GLY A 80 -3.78 -13.97 -2.13
C GLY A 80 -2.51 -13.48 -1.42
N ALA A 81 -2.26 -12.17 -1.38
CA ALA A 81 -1.12 -11.61 -0.65
C ALA A 81 -1.16 -12.01 0.83
N PRO A 82 -0.06 -12.53 1.40
CA PRO A 82 -0.02 -12.99 2.80
C PRO A 82 0.06 -11.83 3.81
N VAL A 83 0.53 -10.65 3.38
CA VAL A 83 0.72 -9.48 4.24
C VAL A 83 -0.06 -8.29 3.69
N ILE A 84 -0.72 -7.56 4.58
CA ILE A 84 -1.38 -6.29 4.27
C ILE A 84 -0.81 -5.19 5.15
N LEU A 85 -0.27 -4.14 4.53
CA LEU A 85 0.11 -2.92 5.24
C LEU A 85 -1.00 -1.88 5.03
N ILE A 86 -1.70 -1.53 6.10
CA ILE A 86 -2.77 -0.54 6.09
C ILE A 86 -2.15 0.83 6.34
N VAL A 87 -2.42 1.79 5.47
CA VAL A 87 -2.03 3.18 5.68
C VAL A 87 -3.25 4.00 6.04
N LEU A 88 -3.15 4.67 7.19
CA LEU A 88 -4.15 5.61 7.68
C LEU A 88 -3.48 6.97 7.92
N ALA A 89 -4.26 8.04 7.91
CA ALA A 89 -3.74 9.36 8.25
C ALA A 89 -4.78 10.19 9.02
N LEU A 90 -4.31 11.11 9.87
CA LEU A 90 -5.15 11.92 10.75
C LEU A 90 -6.10 12.82 9.96
N LYS A 91 -7.41 12.62 10.08
CA LYS A 91 -8.50 13.38 9.41
C LYS A 91 -8.38 14.90 9.57
N LYS A 92 -7.88 15.36 10.73
CA LYS A 92 -7.71 16.79 11.02
C LYS A 92 -6.60 17.48 10.22
N ARG A 93 -5.79 16.73 9.47
CA ARG A 93 -4.74 17.30 8.61
C ARG A 93 -5.27 17.51 7.20
N PRO A 94 -5.21 18.71 6.63
CA PRO A 94 -5.74 18.97 5.28
C PRO A 94 -5.01 18.21 4.18
N THR A 95 -3.76 17.76 4.45
CA THR A 95 -2.93 17.01 3.51
C THR A 95 -2.98 15.49 3.73
N HIS A 96 -3.79 14.99 4.66
CA HIS A 96 -3.75 13.58 5.12
C HIS A 96 -3.83 12.55 3.99
N ILE A 97 -4.69 12.76 2.99
CA ILE A 97 -4.82 11.86 1.84
C ILE A 97 -3.52 11.84 1.02
N TYR A 98 -2.93 13.02 0.77
CA TYR A 98 -1.69 13.13 0.02
C TYR A 98 -0.51 12.53 0.78
N ASP A 99 -0.42 12.82 2.09
CA ASP A 99 0.61 12.30 2.98
C ASP A 99 0.59 10.76 2.98
N GLY A 100 -0.57 10.14 3.19
CA GLY A 100 -0.72 8.69 3.16
C GLY A 100 -0.48 8.08 1.78
N SER A 101 -0.83 8.80 0.71
CA SER A 101 -0.54 8.35 -0.66
C SER A 101 0.96 8.29 -0.95
N LEU A 102 1.73 9.26 -0.45
CA LEU A 102 3.20 9.24 -0.56
C LEU A 102 3.83 8.10 0.24
N VAL A 103 3.29 7.80 1.44
CA VAL A 103 3.70 6.63 2.23
C VAL A 103 3.55 5.35 1.42
N LEU A 104 2.38 5.11 0.81
CA LEU A 104 2.14 3.95 -0.06
C LEU A 104 3.11 3.93 -1.25
N GLY A 105 3.37 5.09 -1.85
CA GLY A 105 4.33 5.22 -2.95
C GLY A 105 5.73 4.77 -2.56
N ASN A 106 6.26 5.23 -1.42
CA ASN A 106 7.57 4.83 -0.91
C ASN A 106 7.63 3.33 -0.60
N MET A 107 6.61 2.79 0.08
CA MET A 107 6.53 1.36 0.39
C MET A 107 6.52 0.49 -0.88
N MET A 108 5.81 0.90 -1.93
CA MET A 108 5.80 0.18 -3.21
C MET A 108 7.18 0.15 -3.87
N LEU A 109 7.95 1.23 -3.79
CA LEU A 109 9.31 1.28 -4.32
C LEU A 109 10.28 0.43 -3.48
N ALA A 110 10.15 0.47 -2.16
CA ALA A 110 10.93 -0.38 -1.27
C ALA A 110 10.65 -1.86 -1.53
N ALA A 111 9.39 -2.27 -1.65
CA ALA A 111 9.02 -3.64 -1.99
C ALA A 111 9.66 -4.09 -3.31
N GLU A 112 9.61 -3.26 -4.36
CA GLU A 112 10.26 -3.53 -5.65
C GLU A 112 11.76 -3.75 -5.50
N SER A 113 12.45 -2.89 -4.73
CA SER A 113 13.90 -2.98 -4.52
C SER A 113 14.33 -4.22 -3.74
N LEU A 114 13.42 -4.81 -2.97
CA LEU A 114 13.63 -6.03 -2.18
C LEU A 114 13.17 -7.30 -2.90
N GLY A 115 12.74 -7.20 -4.18
CA GLY A 115 12.23 -8.34 -4.94
C GLY A 115 10.83 -8.79 -4.53
N LEU A 116 10.12 -7.99 -3.73
CA LEU A 116 8.74 -8.26 -3.32
C LEU A 116 7.74 -7.69 -4.33
N GLY A 117 6.63 -8.39 -4.48
CA GLY A 117 5.46 -7.91 -5.19
C GLY A 117 4.60 -7.02 -4.28
N SER A 118 4.09 -5.93 -4.83
CA SER A 118 3.14 -5.08 -4.10
C SER A 118 2.02 -4.55 -4.99
N CYS A 119 0.86 -4.29 -4.39
CA CYS A 119 -0.27 -3.65 -5.06
C CYS A 119 -1.01 -2.74 -4.10
N TRP A 120 -1.27 -1.50 -4.52
CA TRP A 120 -2.18 -0.61 -3.80
C TRP A 120 -3.62 -1.11 -3.97
N ILE A 121 -4.30 -1.38 -2.87
CA ILE A 121 -5.72 -1.75 -2.84
C ILE A 121 -6.51 -0.59 -2.22
N HIS A 122 -7.56 -0.20 -2.90
CA HIS A 122 -8.44 0.89 -2.50
C HIS A 122 -9.46 0.46 -1.44
N ARG A 123 -10.33 1.36 -1.00
CA ARG A 123 -11.48 1.16 -0.10
C ARG A 123 -11.14 1.07 1.39
N ALA A 124 -9.90 1.34 1.79
CA ALA A 124 -9.54 1.41 3.22
C ALA A 124 -10.38 2.45 3.97
N LYS A 125 -10.79 3.54 3.31
CA LYS A 125 -11.67 4.54 3.91
C LYS A 125 -12.99 3.91 4.33
N GLU A 126 -13.69 3.29 3.40
CA GLU A 126 -14.99 2.70 3.60
C GLU A 126 -14.94 1.56 4.62
N GLU A 127 -13.87 0.77 4.62
CA GLU A 127 -13.67 -0.32 5.59
C GLU A 127 -13.57 0.22 7.01
N PHE A 128 -12.72 1.22 7.25
CA PHE A 128 -12.47 1.77 8.59
C PHE A 128 -13.48 2.82 9.04
N GLU A 129 -14.49 3.13 8.24
CA GLU A 129 -15.72 3.81 8.66
C GLU A 129 -16.71 2.83 9.30
N THR A 130 -16.55 1.51 9.14
CA THR A 130 -17.40 0.48 9.78
C THR A 130 -16.94 0.19 11.21
N GLU A 131 -17.86 -0.32 12.04
CA GLU A 131 -17.54 -0.73 13.41
C GLU A 131 -16.59 -1.95 13.43
N GLU A 132 -16.72 -2.87 12.46
CA GLU A 132 -15.83 -4.01 12.29
C GLU A 132 -14.40 -3.53 11.98
N GLY A 133 -14.25 -2.61 11.04
CA GLY A 133 -12.95 -2.04 10.68
C GLY A 133 -12.30 -1.30 11.85
N LYS A 134 -13.05 -0.51 12.60
CA LYS A 134 -12.54 0.19 13.79
C LYS A 134 -12.01 -0.78 14.85
N LYS A 135 -12.69 -1.91 15.09
CA LYS A 135 -12.20 -2.96 16.00
C LYS A 135 -10.87 -3.56 15.58
N ILE A 136 -10.62 -3.68 14.26
CA ILE A 136 -9.31 -4.13 13.76
C ILE A 136 -8.24 -3.08 14.10
N LEU A 137 -8.52 -1.80 13.90
CA LEU A 137 -7.59 -0.72 14.25
C LEU A 137 -7.31 -0.63 15.75
N GLU A 138 -8.33 -0.84 16.60
CA GLU A 138 -8.19 -0.87 18.05
C GLU A 138 -7.20 -1.95 18.51
N LYS A 139 -7.17 -3.13 17.88
CA LYS A 139 -6.19 -4.18 18.17
C LYS A 139 -4.75 -3.70 17.95
N ALA A 140 -4.55 -2.73 17.06
CA ALA A 140 -3.26 -2.09 16.78
C ALA A 140 -3.04 -0.79 17.57
N GLY A 141 -3.95 -0.43 18.48
CA GLY A 141 -3.87 0.80 19.27
C GLY A 141 -4.15 2.08 18.48
N VAL A 142 -4.85 1.98 17.33
CA VAL A 142 -5.19 3.11 16.47
C VAL A 142 -6.67 3.49 16.68
N ASN A 143 -6.94 4.75 16.98
CA ASN A 143 -8.30 5.26 17.11
C ASN A 143 -8.92 5.54 15.73
N GLY A 144 -9.79 4.65 15.24
CA GLY A 144 -10.45 4.76 13.93
C GLY A 144 -11.31 6.02 13.74
N ASP A 145 -11.74 6.68 14.82
CA ASP A 145 -12.49 7.93 14.71
C ASP A 145 -11.63 9.12 14.32
N GLU A 146 -10.33 9.09 14.67
CA GLU A 146 -9.38 10.16 14.35
C GLU A 146 -8.69 9.96 13.01
N TYR A 147 -8.59 8.71 12.53
CA TYR A 147 -7.86 8.36 11.31
C TYR A 147 -8.79 8.00 10.17
N GLU A 148 -8.39 8.35 8.95
CA GLU A 148 -9.01 7.90 7.71
C GLU A 148 -8.11 6.86 7.04
N GLY A 149 -8.69 5.76 6.54
CA GLY A 149 -7.98 4.79 5.71
C GLY A 149 -7.62 5.40 4.36
N ILE A 150 -6.34 5.34 3.99
CA ILE A 150 -5.84 5.86 2.71
C ILE A 150 -5.75 4.74 1.68
N GLY A 151 -5.33 3.58 2.10
CA GLY A 151 -5.24 2.40 1.25
C GLY A 151 -4.50 1.26 1.94
N HIS A 152 -4.55 0.11 1.31
CA HIS A 152 -3.77 -1.05 1.72
C HIS A 152 -2.65 -1.29 0.73
N LEU A 153 -1.51 -1.78 1.19
CA LEU A 153 -0.49 -2.39 0.37
C LEU A 153 -0.57 -3.91 0.55
N ALA A 154 -1.08 -4.61 -0.46
CA ALA A 154 -0.91 -6.05 -0.57
C ALA A 154 0.56 -6.35 -0.85
N LEU A 155 1.20 -7.21 -0.04
CA LEU A 155 2.63 -7.48 -0.07
C LEU A 155 2.90 -8.98 0.03
N GLY A 156 3.84 -9.48 -0.80
CA GLY A 156 4.23 -10.89 -0.83
C GLY A 156 5.25 -11.18 -1.91
N TYR A 157 5.65 -12.43 -2.07
CA TYR A 157 6.47 -12.87 -3.20
C TYR A 157 5.59 -13.01 -4.44
N PRO A 158 5.99 -12.43 -5.59
CA PRO A 158 5.20 -12.56 -6.82
C PRO A 158 5.27 -13.98 -7.38
N SER A 159 4.12 -14.54 -7.80
CA SER A 159 4.03 -15.89 -8.38
C SER A 159 4.04 -15.91 -9.91
N TYR A 160 4.46 -14.85 -10.59
CA TYR A 160 4.56 -14.80 -12.04
C TYR A 160 6.00 -15.06 -12.51
N GLU A 161 6.16 -15.84 -13.58
CA GLU A 161 7.48 -16.09 -14.21
C GLU A 161 8.04 -14.82 -14.86
N GLU A 162 7.18 -14.04 -15.52
CA GLU A 162 7.57 -12.76 -16.13
C GLU A 162 6.78 -11.60 -15.53
N LYS A 163 7.49 -10.57 -15.10
CA LYS A 163 6.87 -9.33 -14.62
C LYS A 163 6.02 -8.68 -15.73
N PRO A 164 4.80 -8.23 -15.43
CA PRO A 164 3.94 -7.57 -16.40
C PRO A 164 4.64 -6.38 -17.07
N LYS A 165 4.54 -6.26 -18.40
CA LYS A 165 5.14 -5.15 -19.14
C LYS A 165 4.45 -3.83 -18.81
N ALA A 166 5.24 -2.76 -18.73
CA ALA A 166 4.69 -1.42 -18.57
C ALA A 166 3.89 -1.00 -19.82
N ALA A 167 2.72 -0.44 -19.63
CA ALA A 167 2.06 0.28 -20.71
C ALA A 167 2.90 1.50 -21.13
N PRO A 168 2.93 1.86 -22.42
CA PRO A 168 3.61 3.08 -22.86
C PRO A 168 3.03 4.32 -22.17
N ARG A 169 3.88 5.29 -21.90
CA ARG A 169 3.42 6.55 -21.34
C ARG A 169 2.67 7.36 -22.41
N LYS A 170 1.56 8.00 -22.03
CA LYS A 170 0.78 8.79 -22.97
C LYS A 170 1.62 9.97 -23.50
N PRO A 171 1.52 10.31 -24.79
CA PRO A 171 2.17 11.50 -25.33
C PRO A 171 1.72 12.77 -24.61
N GLY A 172 2.65 13.72 -24.42
CA GLY A 172 2.36 15.00 -23.80
C GLY A 172 1.92 14.91 -22.33
N TYR A 173 2.38 13.90 -21.61
CA TYR A 173 2.16 13.76 -20.16
C TYR A 173 2.71 14.95 -19.38
N VAL A 174 3.88 15.48 -19.81
CA VAL A 174 4.50 16.70 -19.28
C VAL A 174 4.17 17.84 -20.22
N LYS A 175 3.78 18.97 -19.66
CA LYS A 175 3.58 20.24 -20.36
C LYS A 175 4.63 21.23 -19.91
N TRP A 176 5.17 21.99 -20.82
CA TRP A 176 6.18 23.00 -20.56
C TRP A 176 5.56 24.40 -20.70
N VAL A 177 5.98 25.31 -19.84
CA VAL A 177 5.76 26.74 -19.96
C VAL A 177 7.16 27.34 -20.00
N GLU A 178 7.53 27.93 -21.15
CA GLU A 178 8.85 28.51 -21.42
C GLU A 178 8.71 30.00 -21.70
#